data_806bf4e3a3109afe66746e96c2343251
#
_entry.id   806bf4e3a3109afe66746e96c2343251
#
_cell.length_a   1.000
_cell.length_b   1.000
_cell.length_c   1.000
_cell.angle_alpha   90.00
_cell.angle_beta   90.00
_cell.angle_gamma   90.00
#
_symmetry.space_group_name_H-M   'P 1'
#
loop_
_entity.id
_entity.type
_entity.pdbx_description
1 polymer ?
#
loop_
_entity_poly.entity_id
_entity_poly.type
_entity_poly.pdbx_seq_one_letter_code
_entity_poly.pdbx_strand_id
1 'polypeptide(L)'
;EISLGLVGSEMCIRDRAIEQLKAGKPLLGKDGAFAPLLESILNAALEGEMDAHLTDEERQLGNRRNGKMQKQVQTPLGEVTVSTPRDRNSSFEPQFIKKRETILAEGVADRIIGLYALGNSTREISDWMEENLGNRVSAETISSITDRVLPEIKAWRSRTLDAVYPIVWMDAIHYKVTDERGCAVTRAIYNVLGVDKEGHKDLLGMYISKNEGANFWLNVLTDLQNRGVHDILIACVDGLKGFPDAIQSVFPNTTVQLCIVHQIRNSIKYVGSKHQKEFLKDLKRVYGAVSKEAAETELFNLNEKWGEKYPIVIKSWQDNWEKLTEYFQFTSDIRRMIYTTNTVEGYHRQIRKVTKNKGVFPNDTALEKLVYLAYRNIRKKWTMPLANWGAIAQQLAIKFGDRFKLL
;
A
#
# COMPACT_ATOMS: atom_id res chain seq x y z
N GLU A 1 47.97 10.39 32.78
CA GLU A 1 47.33 11.74 32.81
C GLU A 1 46.14 11.92 31.87
N ILE A 2 45.93 11.05 30.89
CA ILE A 2 44.80 11.16 29.92
C ILE A 2 43.46 10.66 30.52
N SER A 3 43.47 9.88 31.59
CA SER A 3 42.25 9.26 32.15
C SER A 3 41.45 10.18 33.10
N LEU A 4 42.05 11.16 33.72
CA LEU A 4 41.40 12.06 34.71
C LEU A 4 40.50 13.15 34.08
N GLY A 5 40.78 13.59 32.87
CA GLY A 5 39.99 14.62 32.18
C GLY A 5 38.63 14.13 31.67
N LEU A 6 38.53 12.87 31.20
CA LEU A 6 37.31 12.24 30.71
C LEU A 6 36.35 11.91 31.86
N VAL A 7 36.86 11.36 32.97
CA VAL A 7 36.05 11.01 34.15
C VAL A 7 35.44 12.27 34.81
N GLY A 8 36.13 13.41 34.81
CA GLY A 8 35.60 14.66 35.37
C GLY A 8 34.47 15.27 34.50
N SER A 9 34.56 15.19 33.18
CA SER A 9 33.52 15.70 32.27
C SER A 9 32.25 14.85 32.26
N GLU A 10 32.38 13.54 32.30
CA GLU A 10 31.23 12.60 32.35
C GLU A 10 30.46 12.74 33.68
N MET A 11 31.18 12.90 34.80
CA MET A 11 30.57 13.09 36.12
C MET A 11 29.79 14.43 36.16
N CYS A 12 30.30 15.49 35.55
CA CYS A 12 29.62 16.78 35.45
C CYS A 12 28.36 16.71 34.56
N ILE A 13 28.37 15.95 33.47
CA ILE A 13 27.22 15.78 32.58
C ILE A 13 26.12 14.96 33.25
N ARG A 14 26.49 13.88 33.93
CA ARG A 14 25.58 13.06 34.71
C ARG A 14 24.93 13.85 35.85
N ASP A 15 25.69 14.60 36.58
CA ASP A 15 25.20 15.39 37.71
C ASP A 15 24.27 16.51 37.23
N ARG A 16 24.57 17.15 36.11
CA ARG A 16 23.69 18.11 35.44
C ARG A 16 22.37 17.48 35.00
N ALA A 17 22.39 16.26 34.44
CA ALA A 17 21.18 15.53 34.08
C ALA A 17 20.30 15.22 35.30
N ILE A 18 20.93 14.84 36.42
CA ILE A 18 20.22 14.59 37.69
C ILE A 18 19.62 15.89 38.26
N GLU A 19 20.33 17.00 38.20
CA GLU A 19 19.80 18.30 38.63
C GLU A 19 18.62 18.76 37.78
N GLN A 20 18.69 18.57 36.47
CA GLN A 20 17.59 18.90 35.58
C GLN A 20 16.36 18.05 35.85
N LEU A 21 16.53 16.77 36.15
CA LEU A 21 15.42 15.87 36.56
C LEU A 21 14.82 16.31 37.91
N LYS A 22 15.64 16.68 38.87
CA LYS A 22 15.17 17.23 40.17
C LYS A 22 14.42 18.55 39.99
N ALA A 23 14.79 19.35 38.97
CA ALA A 23 14.10 20.58 38.60
C ALA A 23 12.81 20.37 37.81
N GLY A 24 12.36 19.10 37.60
CA GLY A 24 11.12 18.77 36.92
C GLY A 24 11.19 18.84 35.40
N LYS A 25 12.40 18.92 34.81
CA LYS A 25 12.54 18.88 33.35
C LYS A 25 12.14 17.47 32.80
N PRO A 26 11.57 17.39 31.58
CA PRO A 26 11.24 16.12 30.98
C PRO A 26 12.49 15.29 30.74
N LEU A 27 12.35 13.97 30.80
CA LEU A 27 13.42 13.02 30.46
C LEU A 27 13.85 13.13 28.99
N LEU A 28 12.88 13.35 28.11
CA LEU A 28 12.99 13.31 26.64
C LEU A 28 12.55 14.66 26.05
N GLY A 29 12.94 14.93 24.81
CA GLY A 29 12.56 16.14 24.09
C GLY A 29 13.69 17.17 24.01
N LYS A 30 13.44 18.35 23.41
CA LYS A 30 14.43 19.40 23.12
C LYS A 30 15.19 19.87 24.36
N ASP A 31 14.50 19.94 25.50
CA ASP A 31 15.08 20.33 26.81
C ASP A 31 15.20 19.12 27.73
N GLY A 32 15.22 17.90 27.18
CA GLY A 32 15.30 16.65 27.94
C GLY A 32 16.63 16.51 28.69
N ALA A 33 16.56 16.02 29.92
CA ALA A 33 17.72 15.86 30.79
C ALA A 33 18.81 14.92 30.22
N PHE A 34 18.45 14.02 29.31
CA PHE A 34 19.39 13.08 28.69
C PHE A 34 19.99 13.58 27.35
N ALA A 35 19.48 14.64 26.75
CA ALA A 35 20.02 15.15 25.48
C ALA A 35 21.53 15.52 25.57
N PRO A 36 22.03 16.20 26.60
CA PRO A 36 23.48 16.53 26.73
C PRO A 36 24.34 15.27 26.90
N LEU A 37 23.85 14.24 27.56
CA LEU A 37 24.57 12.98 27.72
C LEU A 37 24.71 12.26 26.39
N LEU A 38 23.63 12.18 25.61
CA LEU A 38 23.65 11.58 24.28
C LEU A 38 24.55 12.37 23.32
N GLU A 39 24.51 13.71 23.37
CA GLU A 39 25.38 14.57 22.59
C GLU A 39 26.87 14.29 22.86
N SER A 40 27.22 14.13 24.12
CA SER A 40 28.60 13.79 24.53
C SER A 40 29.04 12.43 23.99
N ILE A 41 28.17 11.40 24.11
CA ILE A 41 28.48 10.07 23.63
C ILE A 41 28.65 10.06 22.09
N LEU A 42 27.75 10.70 21.36
CA LEU A 42 27.80 10.75 19.89
C LEU A 42 29.05 11.49 19.40
N ASN A 43 29.39 12.60 20.03
CA ASN A 43 30.59 13.37 19.70
C ASN A 43 31.88 12.58 20.01
N ALA A 44 31.93 11.86 21.13
CA ALA A 44 33.05 11.00 21.47
C ALA A 44 33.20 9.80 20.47
N ALA A 45 32.10 9.20 20.05
CA ALA A 45 32.13 8.16 19.05
C ALA A 45 32.67 8.64 17.69
N LEU A 46 32.25 9.80 17.22
CA LEU A 46 32.76 10.42 15.98
C LEU A 46 34.25 10.80 16.06
N GLU A 47 34.70 11.24 17.22
CA GLU A 47 36.13 11.48 17.45
C GLU A 47 36.95 10.18 17.41
N GLY A 48 36.43 9.08 17.99
CA GLY A 48 37.03 7.75 17.91
C GLY A 48 37.12 7.22 16.47
N GLU A 49 36.04 7.40 15.66
CA GLU A 49 36.09 7.04 14.24
C GLU A 49 37.17 7.85 13.47
N MET A 50 37.28 9.14 13.74
CA MET A 50 38.31 9.98 13.13
C MET A 50 39.72 9.57 13.55
N ASP A 51 39.93 9.19 14.80
CA ASP A 51 41.23 8.71 15.27
C ASP A 51 41.61 7.37 14.64
N ALA A 52 40.62 6.46 14.46
CA ALA A 52 40.81 5.22 13.75
C ALA A 52 41.08 5.43 12.25
N HIS A 53 40.47 6.44 11.64
CA HIS A 53 40.69 6.78 10.23
C HIS A 53 42.09 7.39 9.98
N LEU A 54 42.57 8.24 10.85
CA LEU A 54 43.88 8.88 10.75
C LEU A 54 44.99 7.94 11.30
N THR A 55 45.23 6.86 10.60
CA THR A 55 46.33 5.93 10.88
C THR A 55 47.72 6.62 10.74
N ASP A 56 48.77 5.99 11.21
CA ASP A 56 50.14 6.52 11.04
C ASP A 56 50.53 6.65 9.57
N GLU A 57 50.03 5.75 8.70
CA GLU A 57 50.23 5.80 7.23
C GLU A 57 49.53 7.04 6.64
N GLU A 58 48.26 7.30 6.97
CA GLU A 58 47.53 8.48 6.55
C GLU A 58 48.17 9.78 6.99
N ARG A 59 48.73 9.82 8.22
CA ARG A 59 49.48 10.98 8.75
C ARG A 59 50.79 11.21 8.00
N GLN A 60 51.49 10.15 7.61
CA GLN A 60 52.70 10.25 6.80
C GLN A 60 52.41 10.77 5.39
N LEU A 61 51.22 10.45 4.82
CA LEU A 61 50.74 10.99 3.55
C LEU A 61 50.23 12.44 3.68
N GLY A 62 50.37 13.08 4.82
CA GLY A 62 50.01 14.49 5.05
C GLY A 62 48.52 14.71 5.41
N ASN A 63 47.75 13.64 5.62
CA ASN A 63 46.39 13.78 6.10
C ASN A 63 46.36 14.13 7.58
N ARG A 64 45.51 15.07 7.98
CA ARG A 64 45.36 15.53 9.35
C ARG A 64 43.97 16.09 9.60
N ARG A 65 43.61 16.24 10.87
CA ARG A 65 42.36 16.88 11.27
C ARG A 65 42.24 18.29 10.68
N ASN A 66 41.05 18.62 10.15
CA ASN A 66 40.75 19.90 9.49
C ASN A 66 39.42 20.49 10.00
N GLY A 67 39.35 20.69 11.32
CA GLY A 67 38.17 21.28 11.96
C GLY A 67 36.99 20.32 12.13
N LYS A 68 35.85 20.89 12.50
CA LYS A 68 34.59 20.18 12.74
C LYS A 68 33.45 20.91 12.07
N MET A 69 32.43 20.18 11.67
CA MET A 69 31.17 20.70 11.15
C MET A 69 30.06 20.35 12.13
N GLN A 70 29.35 21.37 12.63
CA GLN A 70 28.20 21.14 13.50
C GLN A 70 26.94 20.96 12.71
N LYS A 71 26.08 20.03 13.15
CA LYS A 71 24.74 19.82 12.63
C LYS A 71 23.80 19.40 13.75
N GLN A 72 22.54 19.78 13.59
CA GLN A 72 21.46 19.30 14.45
C GLN A 72 21.02 17.92 14.00
N VAL A 73 20.92 17.00 14.94
CA VAL A 73 20.47 15.62 14.69
C VAL A 73 19.29 15.30 15.58
N GLN A 74 18.22 14.86 14.96
CA GLN A 74 17.00 14.41 15.63
C GLN A 74 17.22 13.01 16.19
N THR A 75 16.96 12.83 17.48
CA THR A 75 17.07 11.53 18.15
C THR A 75 15.78 11.19 18.91
N PRO A 76 15.58 9.95 19.33
CA PRO A 76 14.45 9.59 20.21
C PRO A 76 14.46 10.33 21.55
N LEU A 77 15.61 10.82 21.99
CA LEU A 77 15.77 11.54 23.24
C LEU A 77 15.66 13.07 23.09
N GLY A 78 15.54 13.55 21.84
CA GLY A 78 15.46 14.96 21.51
C GLY A 78 16.49 15.38 20.45
N GLU A 79 16.53 16.67 20.16
CA GLU A 79 17.51 17.26 19.26
C GLU A 79 18.87 17.40 19.96
N VAL A 80 19.93 16.93 19.30
CA VAL A 80 21.29 17.03 19.78
C VAL A 80 22.20 17.70 18.74
N THR A 81 23.19 18.44 19.20
CA THR A 81 24.19 19.07 18.32
C THR A 81 25.37 18.12 18.12
N VAL A 82 25.54 17.63 16.90
CA VAL A 82 26.63 16.74 16.58
C VAL A 82 27.75 17.50 15.85
N SER A 83 28.97 17.35 16.35
CA SER A 83 30.19 17.97 15.81
C SER A 83 30.97 16.92 15.02
N THR A 84 30.71 16.81 13.73
CA THR A 84 31.39 15.85 12.84
C THR A 84 32.80 16.36 12.53
N PRO A 85 33.88 15.62 12.88
CA PRO A 85 35.23 16.02 12.55
C PRO A 85 35.48 15.86 11.03
N ARG A 86 36.47 16.60 10.54
CA ARG A 86 36.89 16.60 9.14
C ARG A 86 38.40 16.37 9.06
N ASP A 87 38.81 15.67 8.03
CA ASP A 87 40.20 15.52 7.64
C ASP A 87 40.56 16.46 6.47
N ARG A 88 41.84 16.68 6.26
CA ARG A 88 42.35 17.58 5.23
C ARG A 88 42.05 17.10 3.83
N ASN A 89 42.09 15.81 3.61
CA ASN A 89 41.86 15.17 2.31
C ASN A 89 40.37 14.95 2.00
N SER A 90 39.47 15.29 2.95
CA SER A 90 38.03 15.08 2.85
C SER A 90 37.66 13.62 2.60
N SER A 91 38.53 12.67 2.98
CA SER A 91 38.37 11.23 2.81
C SER A 91 37.61 10.58 3.96
N PHE A 92 37.51 11.23 5.11
CA PHE A 92 36.77 10.73 6.26
C PHE A 92 35.27 10.66 5.99
N GLU A 93 34.72 9.45 6.05
CA GLU A 93 33.29 9.17 5.98
C GLU A 93 32.84 8.50 7.28
N PRO A 94 32.20 9.24 8.20
CA PRO A 94 31.72 8.67 9.45
C PRO A 94 30.66 7.60 9.19
N GLN A 95 30.80 6.45 9.83
CA GLN A 95 29.89 5.32 9.70
C GLN A 95 28.72 5.41 10.67
N PHE A 96 28.99 5.92 11.88
CA PHE A 96 28.01 6.01 12.96
C PHE A 96 26.91 7.06 12.69
N ILE A 97 27.28 8.21 12.12
CA ILE A 97 26.36 9.28 11.69
C ILE A 97 26.85 9.83 10.36
N LYS A 98 26.24 9.46 9.26
CA LYS A 98 26.65 9.91 7.92
C LYS A 98 26.61 11.43 7.78
N LYS A 99 27.48 11.98 6.92
CA LYS A 99 27.65 13.45 6.76
C LYS A 99 26.35 14.23 6.58
N ARG A 100 25.34 13.66 5.88
CA ARG A 100 24.06 14.32 5.60
C ARG A 100 22.89 13.77 6.43
N GLU A 101 23.16 12.91 7.40
CA GLU A 101 22.13 12.33 8.25
C GLU A 101 21.75 13.32 9.35
N THR A 102 20.51 13.74 9.35
CA THR A 102 19.93 14.68 10.34
C THR A 102 18.97 13.98 11.30
N ILE A 103 18.72 12.68 11.10
CA ILE A 103 17.84 11.87 11.94
C ILE A 103 18.61 10.64 12.37
N LEU A 104 19.02 10.61 13.64
CA LEU A 104 19.66 9.46 14.25
C LEU A 104 18.56 8.65 14.92
N ALA A 105 18.02 7.69 14.23
CA ALA A 105 17.41 6.48 14.72
C ALA A 105 16.49 5.89 13.65
N GLU A 106 16.76 4.70 13.26
CA GLU A 106 15.81 3.84 12.55
C GLU A 106 14.42 3.88 13.20
N GLY A 107 14.34 3.94 14.53
CA GLY A 107 13.08 4.03 15.24
C GLY A 107 12.23 5.29 15.00
N VAL A 108 12.83 6.45 14.71
CA VAL A 108 12.05 7.69 14.37
C VAL A 108 11.53 7.61 12.95
N ALA A 109 12.36 7.16 12.01
CA ALA A 109 11.93 6.96 10.64
C ALA A 109 10.78 5.94 10.56
N ASP A 110 10.88 4.83 11.28
CA ASP A 110 9.84 3.81 11.34
C ASP A 110 8.53 4.32 11.94
N ARG A 111 8.61 5.18 12.96
CA ARG A 111 7.43 5.84 13.55
C ARG A 111 6.77 6.78 12.54
N ILE A 112 7.55 7.59 11.81
CA ILE A 112 7.05 8.48 10.75
C ILE A 112 6.36 7.66 9.65
N ILE A 113 6.99 6.58 9.17
CA ILE A 113 6.41 5.67 8.19
C ILE A 113 5.15 5.01 8.74
N GLY A 114 5.15 4.62 10.03
CA GLY A 114 3.99 4.05 10.72
C GLY A 114 2.81 5.02 10.78
N LEU A 115 3.04 6.27 11.18
CA LEU A 115 2.02 7.33 11.23
C LEU A 115 1.49 7.64 9.83
N TYR A 116 2.38 7.71 8.82
CA TYR A 116 1.98 7.90 7.43
C TYR A 116 1.12 6.74 6.92
N ALA A 117 1.47 5.50 7.26
CA ALA A 117 0.71 4.30 6.92
C ALA A 117 -0.69 4.25 7.56
N LEU A 118 -0.92 4.97 8.65
CA LEU A 118 -2.22 5.15 9.29
C LEU A 118 -3.07 6.25 8.63
N GLY A 119 -2.52 6.98 7.65
CA GLY A 119 -3.21 8.01 6.89
C GLY A 119 -2.98 9.43 7.38
N ASN A 120 -2.08 9.65 8.36
CA ASN A 120 -1.74 11.00 8.81
C ASN A 120 -1.07 11.79 7.67
N SER A 121 -1.37 13.08 7.59
CA SER A 121 -0.71 14.00 6.68
C SER A 121 0.71 14.31 7.16
N THR A 122 1.56 14.84 6.29
CA THR A 122 2.89 15.30 6.68
C THR A 122 2.82 16.38 7.75
N ARG A 123 1.77 17.21 7.74
CA ARG A 123 1.53 18.22 8.77
C ARG A 123 1.16 17.59 10.11
N GLU A 124 0.18 16.69 10.15
CA GLU A 124 -0.19 15.97 11.38
C GLU A 124 0.98 15.17 11.97
N ILE A 125 1.83 14.58 11.11
CA ILE A 125 3.05 13.90 11.55
C ILE A 125 4.04 14.90 12.14
N SER A 126 4.22 16.08 11.52
CA SER A 126 5.07 17.14 12.01
C SER A 126 4.60 17.65 13.38
N ASP A 127 3.30 17.90 13.53
CA ASP A 127 2.68 18.35 14.77
C ASP A 127 2.83 17.27 15.88
N TRP A 128 2.59 16.01 15.54
CA TRP A 128 2.81 14.89 16.46
C TRP A 128 4.27 14.77 16.93
N MET A 129 5.23 14.97 16.01
CA MET A 129 6.65 14.95 16.31
C MET A 129 7.02 16.09 17.28
N GLU A 130 6.47 17.28 17.06
CA GLU A 130 6.68 18.43 17.93
C GLU A 130 6.13 18.19 19.35
N GLU A 131 4.88 17.68 19.44
CA GLU A 131 4.22 17.41 20.71
C GLU A 131 4.89 16.29 21.53
N ASN A 132 5.32 15.22 20.86
CA ASN A 132 5.79 14.01 21.56
C ASN A 132 7.31 13.90 21.69
N LEU A 133 8.06 14.55 20.79
CA LEU A 133 9.53 14.51 20.76
C LEU A 133 10.18 15.90 20.88
N GLY A 134 9.35 16.95 20.99
CA GLY A 134 9.83 18.33 21.15
C GLY A 134 10.44 18.93 19.88
N ASN A 135 10.31 18.29 18.73
CA ASN A 135 10.97 18.68 17.49
C ASN A 135 10.05 18.64 16.29
N ARG A 136 10.00 19.75 15.56
CA ARG A 136 9.23 19.87 14.33
C ARG A 136 10.05 19.35 13.14
N VAL A 137 9.47 18.40 12.39
CA VAL A 137 10.08 17.84 11.17
C VAL A 137 9.39 18.45 9.96
N SER A 138 10.15 18.94 8.97
CA SER A 138 9.55 19.54 7.78
C SER A 138 8.78 18.52 6.93
N ALA A 139 7.82 18.99 6.15
CA ALA A 139 7.04 18.16 5.25
C ALA A 139 7.93 17.46 4.20
N GLU A 140 8.97 18.12 3.74
CA GLU A 140 9.96 17.61 2.79
C GLU A 140 10.77 16.46 3.42
N THR A 141 11.20 16.63 4.68
CA THR A 141 11.92 15.59 5.43
C THR A 141 11.02 14.36 5.63
N ILE A 142 9.76 14.56 6.03
CA ILE A 142 8.79 13.47 6.18
C ILE A 142 8.57 12.76 4.84
N SER A 143 8.45 13.50 3.74
CA SER A 143 8.33 12.95 2.40
C SER A 143 9.55 12.09 2.04
N SER A 144 10.76 12.61 2.26
CA SER A 144 12.02 11.89 2.02
C SER A 144 12.15 10.62 2.86
N ILE A 145 11.71 10.65 4.13
CA ILE A 145 11.69 9.46 5.00
C ILE A 145 10.71 8.42 4.46
N THR A 146 9.52 8.85 4.03
CA THR A 146 8.53 7.92 3.45
C THR A 146 8.97 7.37 2.10
N ASP A 147 9.88 8.04 1.37
CA ASP A 147 10.47 7.53 0.13
C ASP A 147 11.35 6.30 0.33
N ARG A 148 11.82 6.04 1.56
CA ARG A 148 12.54 4.79 1.91
C ARG A 148 11.71 3.53 1.63
N VAL A 149 10.40 3.64 1.47
CA VAL A 149 9.51 2.53 1.12
C VAL A 149 9.54 2.21 -0.38
N LEU A 150 10.01 3.11 -1.25
CA LEU A 150 10.01 2.92 -2.71
C LEU A 150 10.79 1.68 -3.19
N PRO A 151 11.98 1.36 -2.66
CA PRO A 151 12.68 0.11 -3.00
C PRO A 151 11.87 -1.14 -2.63
N GLU A 152 11.18 -1.13 -1.48
CA GLU A 152 10.29 -2.22 -1.05
C GLU A 152 9.10 -2.38 -2.02
N ILE A 153 8.48 -1.27 -2.43
CA ILE A 153 7.40 -1.28 -3.43
C ILE A 153 7.90 -1.87 -4.75
N LYS A 154 9.10 -1.47 -5.20
CA LYS A 154 9.71 -1.99 -6.43
C LYS A 154 9.95 -3.49 -6.34
N ALA A 155 10.55 -3.96 -5.26
CA ALA A 155 10.79 -5.39 -5.01
C ALA A 155 9.47 -6.18 -4.95
N TRP A 156 8.45 -5.65 -4.27
CA TRP A 156 7.13 -6.26 -4.21
C TRP A 156 6.47 -6.36 -5.59
N ARG A 157 6.58 -5.34 -6.42
CA ARG A 157 6.04 -5.33 -7.78
C ARG A 157 6.72 -6.32 -8.71
N SER A 158 8.01 -6.55 -8.55
CA SER A 158 8.79 -7.47 -9.41
C SER A 158 8.87 -8.89 -8.87
N ARG A 159 8.20 -9.19 -7.73
CA ARG A 159 8.24 -10.52 -7.14
C ARG A 159 7.60 -11.57 -8.05
N THR A 160 8.12 -12.77 -8.02
CA THR A 160 7.50 -13.93 -8.67
C THR A 160 6.14 -14.22 -8.03
N LEU A 161 5.18 -14.61 -8.85
CA LEU A 161 3.84 -15.01 -8.47
C LEU A 161 3.66 -16.51 -8.68
N ASP A 162 2.59 -17.07 -8.09
CA ASP A 162 2.25 -18.47 -8.31
C ASP A 162 1.80 -18.72 -9.76
N ALA A 163 2.06 -19.92 -10.25
CA ALA A 163 1.74 -20.28 -11.62
C ALA A 163 0.22 -20.31 -11.91
N VAL A 164 -0.60 -20.61 -10.89
CA VAL A 164 -2.06 -20.75 -11.04
C VAL A 164 -2.78 -20.02 -9.91
N TYR A 165 -3.72 -19.15 -10.29
CA TYR A 165 -4.65 -18.53 -9.36
C TYR A 165 -6.08 -18.99 -9.62
N PRO A 166 -6.72 -19.69 -8.66
CA PRO A 166 -8.09 -20.15 -8.78
C PRO A 166 -9.10 -19.03 -9.03
N ILE A 167 -8.98 -17.93 -8.29
CA ILE A 167 -9.88 -16.78 -8.43
C ILE A 167 -9.06 -15.49 -8.33
N VAL A 168 -9.30 -14.59 -9.28
CA VAL A 168 -8.70 -13.25 -9.29
C VAL A 168 -9.81 -12.20 -9.40
N TRP A 169 -9.78 -11.18 -8.56
CA TRP A 169 -10.64 -9.99 -8.65
C TRP A 169 -9.81 -8.80 -9.10
N MET A 170 -10.33 -8.06 -10.06
CA MET A 170 -9.71 -6.84 -10.55
C MET A 170 -10.71 -5.71 -10.46
N ASP A 171 -10.40 -4.70 -9.67
CA ASP A 171 -11.28 -3.56 -9.42
C ASP A 171 -10.48 -2.31 -9.07
N ALA A 172 -11.07 -1.14 -9.30
CA ALA A 172 -10.41 0.15 -9.14
C ALA A 172 -10.93 0.96 -7.97
N ILE A 173 -10.01 1.74 -7.37
CA ILE A 173 -10.36 2.86 -6.50
C ILE A 173 -9.90 4.15 -7.16
N HIS A 174 -10.78 5.15 -7.19
CA HIS A 174 -10.48 6.45 -7.76
C HIS A 174 -10.06 7.45 -6.69
N TYR A 175 -9.01 8.23 -7.00
CA TYR A 175 -8.46 9.28 -6.15
C TYR A 175 -8.22 10.55 -6.96
N LYS A 176 -8.21 11.70 -6.27
CA LYS A 176 -7.74 12.95 -6.86
C LYS A 176 -6.24 13.11 -6.56
N VAL A 177 -5.50 13.43 -7.60
CA VAL A 177 -4.04 13.61 -7.55
C VAL A 177 -3.70 14.90 -8.29
N THR A 178 -2.74 15.66 -7.79
CA THR A 178 -2.21 16.82 -8.50
C THR A 178 -1.28 16.33 -9.61
N ASP A 179 -1.55 16.75 -10.84
CA ASP A 179 -0.72 16.44 -12.00
C ASP A 179 0.50 17.39 -12.11
N GLU A 180 1.32 17.18 -13.14
CA GLU A 180 2.52 17.98 -13.41
C GLU A 180 2.23 19.47 -13.70
N ARG A 181 0.96 19.81 -14.01
CA ARG A 181 0.48 21.17 -14.27
C ARG A 181 -0.11 21.82 -13.02
N GLY A 182 -0.10 21.13 -11.88
CA GLY A 182 -0.72 21.60 -10.64
C GLY A 182 -2.24 21.42 -10.58
N CYS A 183 -2.86 20.71 -11.53
CA CYS A 183 -4.29 20.48 -11.59
C CYS A 183 -4.69 19.20 -10.87
N ALA A 184 -5.82 19.24 -10.13
CA ALA A 184 -6.37 18.04 -9.51
C ALA A 184 -7.09 17.18 -10.56
N VAL A 185 -6.50 16.03 -10.88
CA VAL A 185 -7.04 15.04 -11.83
C VAL A 185 -7.47 13.76 -11.10
N THR A 186 -8.39 13.01 -11.70
CA THR A 186 -8.78 11.70 -11.19
C THR A 186 -7.80 10.65 -11.69
N ARG A 187 -7.30 9.80 -10.77
CA ARG A 187 -6.51 8.60 -11.03
C ARG A 187 -7.26 7.38 -10.55
N ALA A 188 -7.24 6.32 -11.34
CA ALA A 188 -7.69 5.01 -10.91
C ALA A 188 -6.49 4.18 -10.44
N ILE A 189 -6.58 3.57 -9.27
CA ILE A 189 -5.67 2.49 -8.85
C ILE A 189 -6.41 1.18 -9.02
N TYR A 190 -5.94 0.38 -9.95
CA TYR A 190 -6.43 -0.97 -10.17
C TYR A 190 -5.69 -1.94 -9.25
N ASN A 191 -6.46 -2.62 -8.44
CA ASN A 191 -5.99 -3.65 -7.53
C ASN A 191 -6.32 -5.02 -8.09
N VAL A 192 -5.31 -5.84 -8.27
CA VAL A 192 -5.45 -7.24 -8.68
C VAL A 192 -5.30 -8.10 -7.44
N LEU A 193 -6.40 -8.60 -6.92
CA LEU A 193 -6.45 -9.45 -5.74
C LEU A 193 -6.65 -10.90 -6.16
N GLY A 194 -5.76 -11.79 -5.77
CA GLY A 194 -5.83 -13.22 -6.05
C GLY A 194 -6.03 -14.07 -4.80
N VAL A 195 -6.41 -15.31 -5.01
CA VAL A 195 -6.39 -16.39 -4.02
C VAL A 195 -5.43 -17.44 -4.52
N ASP A 196 -4.50 -17.89 -3.66
CA ASP A 196 -3.60 -18.99 -3.97
C ASP A 196 -4.30 -20.36 -3.88
N LYS A 197 -3.58 -21.43 -4.16
CA LYS A 197 -4.11 -22.81 -4.08
C LYS A 197 -4.53 -23.21 -2.68
N GLU A 198 -3.91 -22.66 -1.68
CA GLU A 198 -4.18 -22.89 -0.25
C GLU A 198 -5.35 -22.05 0.27
N GLY A 199 -5.86 -21.12 -0.53
CA GLY A 199 -7.00 -20.27 -0.19
C GLY A 199 -6.65 -18.93 0.48
N HIS A 200 -5.37 -18.57 0.52
CA HIS A 200 -4.96 -17.30 1.08
C HIS A 200 -5.08 -16.18 0.05
N LYS A 201 -5.51 -15.03 0.54
CA LYS A 201 -5.59 -13.82 -0.30
C LYS A 201 -4.21 -13.18 -0.44
N ASP A 202 -3.90 -12.73 -1.64
CA ASP A 202 -2.75 -11.87 -1.91
C ASP A 202 -3.09 -10.76 -2.91
N LEU A 203 -2.46 -9.61 -2.76
CA LEU A 203 -2.53 -8.54 -3.74
C LEU A 203 -1.42 -8.75 -4.76
N LEU A 204 -1.80 -9.17 -5.97
CA LEU A 204 -0.86 -9.53 -7.03
C LEU A 204 -0.23 -8.29 -7.68
N GLY A 205 -0.98 -7.19 -7.71
CA GLY A 205 -0.48 -5.94 -8.28
C GLY A 205 -1.37 -4.73 -7.95
N MET A 206 -0.74 -3.56 -8.03
CA MET A 206 -1.36 -2.24 -7.98
C MET A 206 -0.90 -1.45 -9.21
N TYR A 207 -1.83 -0.94 -10.01
CA TYR A 207 -1.52 -0.24 -11.25
C TYR A 207 -2.27 1.09 -11.27
N ILE A 208 -1.51 2.19 -11.35
CA ILE A 208 -2.09 3.53 -11.45
C ILE A 208 -2.30 3.83 -12.93
N SER A 209 -3.52 4.17 -13.32
CA SER A 209 -3.86 4.53 -14.69
C SER A 209 -4.19 6.00 -14.83
N LYS A 210 -3.61 6.61 -15.87
CA LYS A 210 -4.02 7.94 -16.37
C LYS A 210 -5.20 7.82 -17.34
N ASN A 211 -5.28 6.71 -18.10
CA ASN A 211 -6.31 6.42 -19.09
C ASN A 211 -6.68 4.94 -19.04
N GLU A 212 -7.97 4.64 -18.94
CA GLU A 212 -8.53 3.29 -18.93
C GLU A 212 -8.80 2.85 -20.37
N GLY A 213 -7.92 2.03 -20.94
CA GLY A 213 -8.08 1.50 -22.29
C GLY A 213 -7.63 0.06 -22.41
N ALA A 214 -7.95 -0.61 -23.51
CA ALA A 214 -7.59 -2.01 -23.78
C ALA A 214 -6.07 -2.26 -23.60
N ASN A 215 -5.23 -1.34 -24.06
CA ASN A 215 -3.77 -1.43 -23.90
C ASN A 215 -3.32 -1.42 -22.42
N PHE A 216 -4.00 -0.68 -21.57
CA PHE A 216 -3.70 -0.69 -20.12
C PHE A 216 -3.95 -2.08 -19.53
N TRP A 217 -5.09 -2.69 -19.85
CA TRP A 217 -5.43 -4.04 -19.36
C TRP A 217 -4.47 -5.09 -19.88
N LEU A 218 -4.12 -5.01 -21.16
CA LEU A 218 -3.14 -5.91 -21.74
C LEU A 218 -1.78 -5.82 -20.99
N ASN A 219 -1.32 -4.61 -20.68
CA ASN A 219 -0.09 -4.43 -19.90
C ASN A 219 -0.18 -5.02 -18.50
N VAL A 220 -1.31 -4.85 -17.80
CA VAL A 220 -1.54 -5.43 -16.46
C VAL A 220 -1.46 -6.96 -16.51
N LEU A 221 -2.15 -7.58 -17.47
CA LEU A 221 -2.19 -9.03 -17.60
C LEU A 221 -0.85 -9.61 -18.06
N THR A 222 -0.15 -8.93 -18.97
CA THR A 222 1.19 -9.30 -19.39
C THR A 222 2.20 -9.18 -18.24
N ASP A 223 2.08 -8.18 -17.36
CA ASP A 223 2.92 -8.08 -16.16
C ASP A 223 2.71 -9.29 -15.24
N LEU A 224 1.45 -9.71 -15.01
CA LEU A 224 1.18 -10.92 -14.22
C LEU A 224 1.82 -12.17 -14.86
N GLN A 225 1.71 -12.32 -16.18
CA GLN A 225 2.30 -13.44 -16.94
C GLN A 225 3.84 -13.41 -16.83
N ASN A 226 4.47 -12.27 -17.02
CA ASN A 226 5.92 -12.10 -16.90
C ASN A 226 6.43 -12.41 -15.48
N ARG A 227 5.59 -12.25 -14.48
CA ARG A 227 5.89 -12.58 -13.08
C ARG A 227 5.57 -14.02 -12.70
N GLY A 228 5.21 -14.87 -13.66
CA GLY A 228 5.06 -16.31 -13.49
C GLY A 228 3.63 -16.83 -13.48
N VAL A 229 2.60 -15.99 -13.64
CA VAL A 229 1.23 -16.47 -13.72
C VAL A 229 1.00 -17.12 -15.10
N HIS A 230 0.75 -18.41 -15.09
CA HIS A 230 0.47 -19.18 -16.32
C HIS A 230 -1.03 -19.39 -16.54
N ASP A 231 -1.82 -19.41 -15.46
CA ASP A 231 -3.26 -19.66 -15.56
C ASP A 231 -4.06 -18.94 -14.47
N ILE A 232 -5.23 -18.43 -14.85
CA ILE A 232 -6.26 -17.90 -13.97
C ILE A 232 -7.54 -18.67 -14.29
N LEU A 233 -8.12 -19.38 -13.31
CA LEU A 233 -9.31 -20.17 -13.59
C LEU A 233 -10.56 -19.29 -13.74
N ILE A 234 -10.74 -18.35 -12.80
CA ILE A 234 -11.89 -17.43 -12.78
C ILE A 234 -11.40 -16.02 -12.54
N ALA A 235 -11.72 -15.09 -13.44
CA ALA A 235 -11.47 -13.67 -13.29
C ALA A 235 -12.77 -12.91 -13.07
N CYS A 236 -12.88 -12.22 -11.94
CA CYS A 236 -14.03 -11.38 -11.59
C CYS A 236 -13.67 -9.91 -11.85
N VAL A 237 -14.35 -9.28 -12.79
CA VAL A 237 -14.01 -7.93 -13.28
C VAL A 237 -15.25 -7.04 -13.35
N ASP A 238 -15.06 -5.72 -13.38
CA ASP A 238 -16.11 -4.80 -13.76
C ASP A 238 -16.37 -4.84 -15.28
N GLY A 239 -17.51 -4.30 -15.70
CA GLY A 239 -17.94 -4.33 -17.11
C GLY A 239 -17.23 -3.29 -17.98
N LEU A 240 -15.95 -2.98 -17.74
CA LEU A 240 -15.19 -2.04 -18.57
C LEU A 240 -14.96 -2.62 -19.98
N LYS A 241 -15.20 -1.80 -20.98
CA LYS A 241 -15.11 -2.20 -22.39
C LYS A 241 -13.68 -2.65 -22.74
N GLY A 242 -13.59 -3.81 -23.39
CA GLY A 242 -12.31 -4.40 -23.82
C GLY A 242 -11.54 -5.14 -22.72
N PHE A 243 -11.98 -5.10 -21.46
CA PHE A 243 -11.31 -5.81 -20.39
C PHE A 243 -11.45 -7.34 -20.49
N PRO A 244 -12.67 -7.89 -20.68
CA PRO A 244 -12.82 -9.33 -20.92
C PRO A 244 -12.01 -9.84 -22.09
N ASP A 245 -11.94 -9.07 -23.18
CA ASP A 245 -11.20 -9.46 -24.39
C ASP A 245 -9.68 -9.46 -24.14
N ALA A 246 -9.17 -8.49 -23.36
CA ALA A 246 -7.78 -8.49 -22.92
C ALA A 246 -7.44 -9.72 -22.06
N ILE A 247 -8.33 -10.13 -21.14
CA ILE A 247 -8.13 -11.34 -20.33
C ILE A 247 -8.04 -12.57 -21.24
N GLN A 248 -8.97 -12.74 -22.16
CA GLN A 248 -8.99 -13.88 -23.07
C GLN A 248 -7.80 -13.92 -24.03
N SER A 249 -7.22 -12.77 -24.37
CA SER A 249 -6.01 -12.72 -25.22
C SER A 249 -4.74 -13.19 -24.49
N VAL A 250 -4.62 -12.97 -23.19
CA VAL A 250 -3.45 -13.39 -22.38
C VAL A 250 -3.68 -14.72 -21.68
N PHE A 251 -4.89 -14.93 -21.18
CA PHE A 251 -5.32 -16.15 -20.48
C PHE A 251 -6.57 -16.72 -21.13
N PRO A 252 -6.46 -17.41 -22.28
CA PRO A 252 -7.59 -17.79 -23.13
C PRO A 252 -8.58 -18.77 -22.47
N ASN A 253 -8.12 -19.54 -21.50
CA ASN A 253 -8.94 -20.52 -20.79
C ASN A 253 -9.63 -19.97 -19.53
N THR A 254 -9.48 -18.68 -19.23
CA THR A 254 -10.07 -18.06 -18.04
C THR A 254 -11.58 -17.89 -18.19
N THR A 255 -12.34 -18.33 -17.21
CA THR A 255 -13.76 -17.97 -17.08
C THR A 255 -13.87 -16.53 -16.59
N VAL A 256 -14.44 -15.65 -17.41
CA VAL A 256 -14.58 -14.22 -17.07
C VAL A 256 -15.97 -13.95 -16.55
N GLN A 257 -16.09 -13.65 -15.26
CA GLN A 257 -17.32 -13.24 -14.60
C GLN A 257 -17.39 -11.73 -14.46
N LEU A 258 -18.39 -11.10 -15.06
CA LEU A 258 -18.68 -9.68 -14.81
C LEU A 258 -19.33 -9.49 -13.43
N CYS A 259 -18.91 -8.45 -12.73
CA CYS A 259 -19.41 -8.13 -11.40
C CYS A 259 -20.89 -7.73 -11.42
N ILE A 260 -21.74 -8.54 -10.84
CA ILE A 260 -23.19 -8.26 -10.73
C ILE A 260 -23.45 -6.97 -9.92
N VAL A 261 -22.66 -6.71 -8.88
CA VAL A 261 -22.83 -5.49 -8.05
C VAL A 261 -22.56 -4.23 -8.88
N HIS A 262 -21.52 -4.23 -9.74
CA HIS A 262 -21.25 -3.11 -10.64
C HIS A 262 -22.34 -2.95 -11.69
N GLN A 263 -22.84 -4.05 -12.25
CA GLN A 263 -23.95 -4.03 -13.19
C GLN A 263 -25.23 -3.45 -12.56
N ILE A 264 -25.56 -3.83 -11.31
CA ILE A 264 -26.69 -3.27 -10.57
C ILE A 264 -26.49 -1.76 -10.33
N ARG A 265 -25.30 -1.35 -9.85
CA ARG A 265 -24.98 0.07 -9.61
C ARG A 265 -25.12 0.91 -10.89
N ASN A 266 -24.65 0.37 -12.01
CA ASN A 266 -24.79 1.04 -13.29
C ASN A 266 -26.25 1.13 -13.73
N SER A 267 -27.03 0.08 -13.52
CA SER A 267 -28.47 0.04 -13.82
C SER A 267 -29.25 1.14 -13.08
N ILE A 268 -28.99 1.28 -11.77
CA ILE A 268 -29.71 2.23 -10.91
C ILE A 268 -29.50 3.71 -11.35
N LYS A 269 -28.38 4.03 -11.98
CA LYS A 269 -28.11 5.38 -12.48
C LYS A 269 -29.15 5.86 -13.51
N TYR A 270 -29.76 4.92 -14.23
CA TYR A 270 -30.75 5.19 -15.27
C TYR A 270 -32.19 4.97 -14.78
N VAL A 271 -32.39 4.46 -13.55
CA VAL A 271 -33.71 4.23 -12.98
C VAL A 271 -34.11 5.39 -12.07
N GLY A 272 -35.28 5.98 -12.38
CA GLY A 272 -35.82 7.10 -11.59
C GLY A 272 -36.02 6.71 -10.12
N SER A 273 -35.69 7.61 -9.19
CA SER A 273 -35.64 7.34 -7.75
C SER A 273 -36.92 6.70 -7.18
N LYS A 274 -38.08 7.09 -7.66
CA LYS A 274 -39.40 6.53 -7.26
C LYS A 274 -39.57 5.06 -7.62
N HIS A 275 -38.85 4.55 -8.61
CA HIS A 275 -38.97 3.16 -9.08
C HIS A 275 -37.80 2.27 -8.60
N GLN A 276 -36.72 2.86 -8.07
CA GLN A 276 -35.51 2.09 -7.73
C GLN A 276 -35.77 0.92 -6.79
N LYS A 277 -36.60 1.13 -5.76
CA LYS A 277 -36.90 0.06 -4.78
C LYS A 277 -37.62 -1.13 -5.43
N GLU A 278 -38.60 -0.85 -6.27
CA GLU A 278 -39.36 -1.89 -6.95
C GLU A 278 -38.52 -2.57 -8.03
N PHE A 279 -37.83 -1.78 -8.85
CA PHE A 279 -36.92 -2.30 -9.87
C PHE A 279 -35.85 -3.21 -9.29
N LEU A 280 -35.22 -2.83 -8.18
CA LEU A 280 -34.21 -3.66 -7.49
C LEU A 280 -34.80 -4.96 -6.95
N LYS A 281 -36.04 -4.94 -6.47
CA LYS A 281 -36.74 -6.16 -6.03
C LYS A 281 -36.94 -7.14 -7.19
N ASP A 282 -37.37 -6.65 -8.34
CA ASP A 282 -37.58 -7.47 -9.53
C ASP A 282 -36.22 -7.93 -10.10
N LEU A 283 -35.24 -7.05 -10.21
CA LEU A 283 -33.89 -7.38 -10.65
C LEU A 283 -33.22 -8.44 -9.77
N LYS A 284 -33.51 -8.45 -8.46
CA LYS A 284 -33.00 -9.47 -7.53
C LYS A 284 -33.46 -10.88 -7.90
N ARG A 285 -34.62 -11.03 -8.53
CA ARG A 285 -35.13 -12.34 -9.00
C ARG A 285 -34.26 -12.87 -10.14
N VAL A 286 -33.75 -11.99 -11.00
CA VAL A 286 -32.86 -12.35 -12.11
C VAL A 286 -31.53 -12.92 -11.57
N TYR A 287 -30.76 -12.14 -10.83
CA TYR A 287 -29.43 -12.56 -10.37
C TYR A 287 -29.46 -13.52 -9.16
N GLY A 288 -30.58 -13.64 -8.47
CA GLY A 288 -30.79 -14.58 -7.37
C GLY A 288 -31.45 -15.88 -7.76
N ALA A 289 -31.65 -16.12 -9.06
CA ALA A 289 -32.27 -17.35 -9.58
C ALA A 289 -31.45 -18.61 -9.27
N VAL A 290 -32.10 -19.75 -9.28
CA VAL A 290 -31.46 -21.04 -8.97
C VAL A 290 -30.62 -21.57 -10.13
N SER A 291 -31.01 -21.24 -11.36
CA SER A 291 -30.32 -21.66 -12.59
C SER A 291 -30.28 -20.52 -13.62
N LYS A 292 -29.50 -20.70 -14.70
CA LYS A 292 -29.41 -19.74 -15.81
C LYS A 292 -30.74 -19.60 -16.51
N GLU A 293 -31.44 -20.70 -16.75
CA GLU A 293 -32.73 -20.75 -17.42
C GLU A 293 -33.83 -20.03 -16.62
N ALA A 294 -33.83 -20.22 -15.28
CA ALA A 294 -34.72 -19.45 -14.39
C ALA A 294 -34.39 -17.96 -14.40
N ALA A 295 -33.10 -17.58 -14.46
CA ALA A 295 -32.65 -16.19 -14.55
C ALA A 295 -33.07 -15.55 -15.90
N GLU A 296 -33.03 -16.29 -17.00
CA GLU A 296 -33.50 -15.85 -18.33
C GLU A 296 -35.02 -15.56 -18.32
N THR A 297 -35.79 -16.42 -17.68
CA THR A 297 -37.24 -16.22 -17.50
C THR A 297 -37.48 -14.93 -16.68
N GLU A 298 -36.73 -14.72 -15.60
CA GLU A 298 -36.90 -13.52 -14.79
C GLU A 298 -36.40 -12.26 -15.51
N LEU A 299 -35.39 -12.36 -16.38
CA LEU A 299 -34.96 -11.23 -17.23
C LEU A 299 -36.04 -10.88 -18.26
N PHE A 300 -36.73 -11.90 -18.84
CA PHE A 300 -37.86 -11.66 -19.71
C PHE A 300 -38.97 -10.94 -18.96
N ASN A 301 -39.37 -11.39 -17.76
CA ASN A 301 -40.36 -10.74 -16.91
C ASN A 301 -39.98 -9.31 -16.55
N LEU A 302 -38.67 -9.08 -16.29
CA LEU A 302 -38.14 -7.74 -16.03
C LEU A 302 -38.27 -6.83 -17.25
N ASN A 303 -38.02 -7.35 -18.46
CA ASN A 303 -38.19 -6.62 -19.72
C ASN A 303 -39.67 -6.29 -20.00
N GLU A 304 -40.58 -7.23 -19.81
CA GLU A 304 -42.03 -6.98 -19.95
C GLU A 304 -42.51 -5.82 -19.06
N LYS A 305 -42.03 -5.77 -17.84
CA LYS A 305 -42.46 -4.75 -16.87
C LYS A 305 -41.74 -3.38 -17.03
N TRP A 306 -40.46 -3.41 -17.36
CA TRP A 306 -39.61 -2.23 -17.30
C TRP A 306 -38.93 -1.84 -18.62
N GLY A 307 -39.04 -2.69 -19.66
CA GLY A 307 -38.33 -2.53 -20.92
C GLY A 307 -38.67 -1.24 -21.67
N GLU A 308 -39.94 -0.86 -21.76
CA GLU A 308 -40.35 0.40 -22.37
C GLU A 308 -39.80 1.61 -21.61
N LYS A 309 -39.75 1.52 -20.29
CA LYS A 309 -39.39 2.64 -19.43
C LYS A 309 -37.88 2.80 -19.25
N TYR A 310 -37.15 1.68 -19.22
CA TYR A 310 -35.70 1.65 -18.99
C TYR A 310 -34.98 0.78 -20.01
N PRO A 311 -35.15 1.00 -21.32
CA PRO A 311 -34.60 0.12 -22.36
C PRO A 311 -33.08 0.02 -22.30
N ILE A 312 -32.37 1.09 -21.93
CA ILE A 312 -30.91 1.11 -21.81
C ILE A 312 -30.45 0.08 -20.75
N VAL A 313 -31.18 -0.02 -19.64
CA VAL A 313 -30.82 -0.94 -18.55
C VAL A 313 -31.02 -2.38 -19.00
N ILE A 314 -32.19 -2.69 -19.57
CA ILE A 314 -32.49 -4.05 -20.04
C ILE A 314 -31.50 -4.49 -21.11
N LYS A 315 -31.24 -3.63 -22.10
CA LYS A 315 -30.26 -3.89 -23.14
C LYS A 315 -28.87 -4.16 -22.55
N SER A 316 -28.43 -3.38 -21.55
CA SER A 316 -27.12 -3.60 -20.90
C SER A 316 -27.04 -4.98 -20.23
N TRP A 317 -28.13 -5.51 -19.65
CA TRP A 317 -28.16 -6.86 -19.10
C TRP A 317 -28.13 -7.91 -20.18
N GLN A 318 -28.85 -7.70 -21.28
CA GLN A 318 -28.89 -8.62 -22.44
C GLN A 318 -27.53 -8.69 -23.15
N ASP A 319 -26.90 -7.52 -23.44
CA ASP A 319 -25.62 -7.44 -24.13
C ASP A 319 -24.48 -8.11 -23.35
N ASN A 320 -24.55 -8.12 -22.02
CA ASN A 320 -23.56 -8.71 -21.14
C ASN A 320 -23.99 -10.07 -20.56
N TRP A 321 -25.11 -10.65 -21.01
CA TRP A 321 -25.77 -11.76 -20.36
C TRP A 321 -24.86 -12.97 -20.13
N GLU A 322 -24.16 -13.43 -21.15
CA GLU A 322 -23.26 -14.57 -21.04
C GLU A 322 -22.20 -14.38 -19.93
N LYS A 323 -21.50 -13.26 -19.96
CA LYS A 323 -20.46 -12.96 -18.97
C LYS A 323 -20.99 -12.62 -17.58
N LEU A 324 -22.25 -12.16 -17.48
CA LEU A 324 -22.92 -11.92 -16.18
C LEU A 324 -23.40 -13.22 -15.54
N THR A 325 -23.69 -14.25 -16.34
CA THR A 325 -24.34 -15.52 -15.89
C THR A 325 -23.35 -16.67 -15.75
N GLU A 326 -22.06 -16.45 -16.00
CA GLU A 326 -21.01 -17.48 -15.85
C GLU A 326 -21.01 -18.15 -14.47
N TYR A 327 -21.37 -17.42 -13.41
CA TYR A 327 -21.42 -17.97 -12.05
C TYR A 327 -22.45 -19.07 -11.87
N PHE A 328 -23.49 -19.17 -12.73
CA PHE A 328 -24.51 -20.24 -12.62
C PHE A 328 -23.95 -21.65 -12.85
N GLN A 329 -22.84 -21.78 -13.57
CA GLN A 329 -22.18 -23.05 -13.78
C GLN A 329 -21.41 -23.59 -12.56
N PHE A 330 -21.32 -22.81 -11.49
CA PHE A 330 -20.62 -23.17 -10.28
C PHE A 330 -21.58 -23.50 -9.13
N THR A 331 -21.06 -24.16 -8.10
CA THR A 331 -21.81 -24.45 -6.86
C THR A 331 -22.06 -23.19 -6.04
N SER A 332 -22.96 -23.26 -5.08
CA SER A 332 -23.38 -22.13 -4.25
C SER A 332 -22.20 -21.43 -3.55
N ASP A 333 -21.21 -22.21 -3.09
CA ASP A 333 -20.06 -21.65 -2.37
C ASP A 333 -19.16 -20.84 -3.31
N ILE A 334 -18.85 -21.37 -4.49
CA ILE A 334 -18.08 -20.66 -5.52
C ILE A 334 -18.88 -19.46 -6.04
N ARG A 335 -20.18 -19.65 -6.35
CA ARG A 335 -21.06 -18.55 -6.80
C ARG A 335 -20.95 -17.35 -5.85
N ARG A 336 -21.08 -17.58 -4.53
CA ARG A 336 -21.05 -16.54 -3.52
C ARG A 336 -19.75 -15.74 -3.52
N MET A 337 -18.65 -16.35 -3.96
CA MET A 337 -17.35 -15.68 -4.05
C MET A 337 -17.19 -14.85 -5.32
N ILE A 338 -17.74 -15.31 -6.44
CA ILE A 338 -17.43 -14.74 -7.76
C ILE A 338 -18.50 -13.77 -8.27
N TYR A 339 -19.78 -13.93 -7.92
CA TYR A 339 -20.82 -12.99 -8.38
C TYR A 339 -20.79 -11.66 -7.62
N THR A 340 -20.15 -11.61 -6.45
CA THR A 340 -19.96 -10.38 -5.68
C THR A 340 -18.49 -10.03 -5.60
N THR A 341 -18.18 -8.75 -5.65
CA THR A 341 -16.82 -8.23 -5.39
C THR A 341 -16.57 -7.99 -3.90
N ASN A 342 -17.31 -8.64 -3.00
CA ASN A 342 -17.21 -8.44 -1.56
C ASN A 342 -15.77 -8.56 -1.04
N THR A 343 -14.97 -9.45 -1.63
CA THR A 343 -13.57 -9.66 -1.25
C THR A 343 -12.72 -8.43 -1.56
N VAL A 344 -12.78 -7.94 -2.78
CA VAL A 344 -12.03 -6.73 -3.19
C VAL A 344 -12.67 -5.46 -2.61
N GLU A 345 -13.99 -5.38 -2.49
CA GLU A 345 -14.66 -4.26 -1.81
C GLU A 345 -14.29 -4.19 -0.32
N GLY A 346 -14.14 -5.34 0.35
CA GLY A 346 -13.64 -5.43 1.73
C GLY A 346 -12.21 -4.88 1.85
N TYR A 347 -11.35 -5.19 0.90
CA TYR A 347 -10.02 -4.61 0.78
C TYR A 347 -10.10 -3.10 0.52
N HIS A 348 -10.86 -2.64 -0.45
CA HIS A 348 -11.05 -1.22 -0.76
C HIS A 348 -11.59 -0.43 0.42
N ARG A 349 -12.50 -1.01 1.21
CA ARG A 349 -13.01 -0.39 2.44
C ARG A 349 -11.90 -0.15 3.46
N GLN A 350 -10.98 -1.09 3.60
CA GLN A 350 -9.83 -0.94 4.50
C GLN A 350 -8.85 0.12 4.00
N ILE A 351 -8.55 0.15 2.70
CA ILE A 351 -7.74 1.21 2.08
C ILE A 351 -8.40 2.58 2.30
N ARG A 352 -9.71 2.70 2.06
CA ARG A 352 -10.44 3.96 2.27
C ARG A 352 -10.40 4.47 3.71
N LYS A 353 -10.27 3.62 4.72
CA LYS A 353 -10.11 4.07 6.12
C LYS A 353 -8.88 4.95 6.30
N VAL A 354 -7.80 4.67 5.58
CA VAL A 354 -6.52 5.40 5.67
C VAL A 354 -6.47 6.57 4.67
N THR A 355 -7.22 6.48 3.56
CA THR A 355 -7.13 7.46 2.47
C THR A 355 -8.24 8.49 2.45
N LYS A 356 -9.37 8.27 3.17
CA LYS A 356 -10.56 9.14 3.06
C LYS A 356 -10.32 10.59 3.52
N ASN A 357 -9.37 10.82 4.42
CA ASN A 357 -9.02 12.15 4.91
C ASN A 357 -8.13 12.93 3.93
N LYS A 358 -7.63 12.27 2.88
CA LYS A 358 -6.84 12.89 1.81
C LYS A 358 -7.78 13.38 0.72
N GLY A 359 -8.03 14.69 0.64
CA GLY A 359 -8.84 15.27 -0.42
C GLY A 359 -8.17 15.13 -1.79
N VAL A 360 -6.90 15.52 -1.89
CA VAL A 360 -6.07 15.43 -3.10
C VAL A 360 -4.66 14.97 -2.70
N PHE A 361 -4.10 14.03 -3.43
CA PHE A 361 -2.70 13.61 -3.26
C PHE A 361 -1.76 14.56 -4.02
N PRO A 362 -0.57 14.88 -3.50
CA PRO A 362 0.35 15.80 -4.18
C PRO A 362 0.90 15.24 -5.50
N ASN A 363 1.01 13.92 -5.64
CA ASN A 363 1.44 13.22 -6.85
C ASN A 363 1.09 11.72 -6.79
N ASP A 364 1.28 11.02 -7.92
CA ASP A 364 1.02 9.58 -8.05
C ASP A 364 1.88 8.75 -7.08
N THR A 365 3.15 9.16 -6.83
CA THR A 365 4.05 8.47 -5.88
C THR A 365 3.55 8.52 -4.44
N ALA A 366 3.04 9.68 -3.98
CA ALA A 366 2.47 9.81 -2.63
C ALA A 366 1.23 8.91 -2.45
N LEU A 367 0.39 8.83 -3.47
CA LEU A 367 -0.76 7.94 -3.50
C LEU A 367 -0.31 6.47 -3.44
N GLU A 368 0.66 6.09 -4.25
CA GLU A 368 1.21 4.73 -4.29
C GLU A 368 1.81 4.31 -2.94
N LYS A 369 2.66 5.15 -2.34
CA LYS A 369 3.26 4.88 -1.03
C LYS A 369 2.20 4.61 0.04
N LEU A 370 1.17 5.46 0.12
CA LEU A 370 0.14 5.30 1.13
C LEU A 370 -0.69 4.03 0.92
N VAL A 371 -1.11 3.75 -0.33
CA VAL A 371 -1.90 2.54 -0.64
C VAL A 371 -1.08 1.28 -0.39
N TYR A 372 0.20 1.27 -0.76
CA TYR A 372 1.09 0.14 -0.47
C TYR A 372 1.29 -0.10 1.03
N LEU A 373 1.56 0.94 1.80
CA LEU A 373 1.72 0.83 3.25
C LEU A 373 0.43 0.36 3.94
N ALA A 374 -0.72 0.84 3.47
CA ALA A 374 -2.02 0.35 3.93
C ALA A 374 -2.20 -1.15 3.62
N TYR A 375 -1.87 -1.57 2.38
CA TYR A 375 -1.86 -3.00 2.01
C TYR A 375 -0.93 -3.81 2.90
N ARG A 376 0.30 -3.37 3.14
CA ARG A 376 1.27 -4.04 4.01
C ARG A 376 0.69 -4.31 5.41
N ASN A 377 -0.06 -3.35 5.96
CA ASN A 377 -0.73 -3.51 7.25
C ASN A 377 -1.96 -4.44 7.18
N ILE A 378 -2.71 -4.39 6.08
CA ILE A 378 -3.88 -5.26 5.84
C ILE A 378 -3.42 -6.72 5.68
N ARG A 379 -2.35 -6.96 4.91
CA ARG A 379 -1.80 -8.30 4.64
C ARG A 379 -1.43 -9.05 5.93
N LYS A 380 -0.96 -8.35 6.95
CA LYS A 380 -0.65 -8.96 8.26
C LYS A 380 -1.85 -9.67 8.91
N LYS A 381 -3.07 -9.34 8.49
CA LYS A 381 -4.32 -9.95 8.97
C LYS A 381 -4.85 -11.07 8.07
N TRP A 382 -4.21 -11.30 6.92
CA TRP A 382 -4.60 -12.35 5.97
C TRP A 382 -3.83 -13.65 6.27
N THR A 383 -4.01 -14.17 7.46
CA THR A 383 -3.30 -15.36 7.95
C THR A 383 -4.08 -16.66 7.77
N MET A 384 -5.39 -16.54 7.49
CA MET A 384 -6.27 -17.69 7.34
C MET A 384 -6.76 -17.80 5.89
N PRO A 385 -6.95 -19.02 5.40
CA PRO A 385 -7.61 -19.23 4.10
C PRO A 385 -9.06 -18.71 4.12
N LEU A 386 -9.63 -18.57 2.94
CA LEU A 386 -11.05 -18.23 2.79
C LEU A 386 -11.92 -19.30 3.45
N ALA A 387 -13.07 -18.89 3.98
CA ALA A 387 -14.01 -19.81 4.59
C ALA A 387 -14.43 -20.91 3.60
N ASN A 388 -14.53 -22.14 4.08
CA ASN A 388 -14.89 -23.34 3.31
C ASN A 388 -13.92 -23.68 2.16
N TRP A 389 -12.68 -23.15 2.21
CA TRP A 389 -11.74 -23.31 1.08
C TRP A 389 -11.51 -24.76 0.68
N GLY A 390 -11.39 -25.69 1.61
CA GLY A 390 -11.19 -27.11 1.29
C GLY A 390 -12.30 -27.67 0.38
N ALA A 391 -13.57 -27.36 0.66
CA ALA A 391 -14.68 -27.77 -0.18
C ALA A 391 -14.69 -27.05 -1.53
N ILE A 392 -14.37 -25.75 -1.53
CA ILE A 392 -14.27 -24.94 -2.76
C ILE A 392 -13.14 -25.48 -3.66
N ALA A 393 -11.98 -25.76 -3.10
CA ALA A 393 -10.82 -26.27 -3.84
C ALA A 393 -11.13 -27.65 -4.49
N GLN A 394 -11.83 -28.55 -3.78
CA GLN A 394 -12.29 -29.81 -4.35
C GLN A 394 -13.22 -29.60 -5.54
N GLN A 395 -14.19 -28.68 -5.43
CA GLN A 395 -15.12 -28.36 -6.51
C GLN A 395 -14.41 -27.75 -7.71
N LEU A 396 -13.41 -26.89 -7.47
CA LEU A 396 -12.58 -26.33 -8.54
C LEU A 396 -11.73 -27.41 -9.22
N ALA A 397 -11.15 -28.33 -8.44
CA ALA A 397 -10.39 -29.46 -8.99
C ALA A 397 -11.24 -30.37 -9.89
N ILE A 398 -12.46 -30.68 -9.46
CA ILE A 398 -13.41 -31.43 -10.28
C ILE A 398 -13.76 -30.69 -11.58
N LYS A 399 -14.01 -29.39 -11.51
CA LYS A 399 -14.44 -28.60 -12.66
C LYS A 399 -13.31 -28.32 -13.65
N PHE A 400 -12.12 -27.99 -13.16
CA PHE A 400 -11.00 -27.56 -13.99
C PHE A 400 -9.97 -28.65 -14.27
N GLY A 401 -10.07 -29.81 -13.60
CA GLY A 401 -9.26 -31.01 -13.87
C GLY A 401 -7.75 -30.69 -13.77
N ASP A 402 -7.00 -31.00 -14.84
CA ASP A 402 -5.55 -30.84 -14.89
C ASP A 402 -5.05 -29.41 -14.68
N ARG A 403 -5.89 -28.40 -14.87
CA ARG A 403 -5.54 -26.98 -14.62
C ARG A 403 -5.45 -26.64 -13.13
N PHE A 404 -6.11 -27.42 -12.26
CA PHE A 404 -6.11 -27.20 -10.82
C PHE A 404 -6.02 -28.51 -10.06
N LYS A 405 -4.80 -28.94 -9.78
CA LYS A 405 -4.53 -30.13 -8.97
C LYS A 405 -4.42 -29.73 -7.50
N LEU A 406 -5.15 -30.44 -6.65
CA LEU A 406 -4.96 -30.38 -5.21
C LEU A 406 -3.57 -30.94 -4.87
N LEU A 407 -2.90 -30.37 -3.90
CA LEU A 407 -1.63 -30.85 -3.38
C LEU A 407 -1.79 -32.19 -2.67
#